data_cf898990d2c0dea62745a29d26c647de
#
_entry.id   cf898990d2c0dea62745a29d26c647de
#
_cell.length_a   1.000
_cell.length_b   1.000
_cell.length_c   1.000
_cell.angle_alpha   90.00
_cell.angle_beta   90.00
_cell.angle_gamma   90.00
#
_symmetry.space_group_name_H-M   'P 1'
#
loop_
_entity.id
_entity.type
_entity.pdbx_description
1 polymer ?
#
loop_
_entity_poly.entity_id
_entity_poly.type
_entity_poly.pdbx_seq_one_letter_code
_entity_poly.pdbx_strand_id
1 'polypeptide(L)'
;MTRTARKRMGSEERLWSSREREWTRDYGGVDAGDGFAPLRVVGICVLWALAHSVLASKQAKDLARRFAGPRYRDGLYRFAFNAQSVVSLLWAALRFSRLPDRELYRVGPPWSWLFRASQAASLGVLLSGVWVMGTLRFAGLTPLRDLLRDRNVRPAPEAQGPPIGPDDEVVRAGAFRFSRHPGNLGALGFFLFLPRMTANRAVLLALVALYVVLGSMHEEYRLRAAYGAAYERYRRAVPFLVPGRPRG
;
A
#
# COMPACT_ATOMS: atom_id res chain seq x y z
N MET A 1 43.05 6.43 54.56
CA MET A 1 42.22 6.89 53.41
C MET A 1 41.79 8.31 53.70
N THR A 2 42.27 9.26 52.92
CA THR A 2 42.05 10.69 53.17
C THR A 2 40.61 11.10 52.76
N ARG A 3 40.06 12.07 53.48
CA ARG A 3 38.69 12.60 53.30
C ARG A 3 38.39 13.01 51.84
N THR A 4 39.42 13.31 51.05
CA THR A 4 39.39 13.66 49.63
C THR A 4 39.15 12.44 48.71
N ALA A 5 39.69 11.27 49.03
CA ALA A 5 39.47 10.03 48.26
C ALA A 5 38.02 9.53 48.38
N ARG A 6 37.42 9.63 49.57
CA ARG A 6 36.00 9.27 49.81
C ARG A 6 35.02 10.19 49.10
N LYS A 7 35.36 11.48 48.92
CA LYS A 7 34.54 12.46 48.21
C LYS A 7 34.61 12.27 46.68
N ARG A 8 35.75 11.82 46.15
CA ARG A 8 35.89 11.46 44.70
C ARG A 8 35.14 10.20 44.35
N MET A 9 35.20 9.13 45.14
CA MET A 9 34.43 7.90 44.92
C MET A 9 32.92 8.17 44.88
N GLY A 10 32.39 8.96 45.81
CA GLY A 10 30.95 9.27 45.82
C GLY A 10 30.49 10.19 44.68
N SER A 11 31.39 10.92 44.01
CA SER A 11 31.08 11.71 42.82
C SER A 11 31.07 10.86 41.53
N GLU A 12 32.00 9.90 41.43
CA GLU A 12 32.06 8.97 40.29
C GLU A 12 30.89 7.99 40.30
N GLU A 13 30.53 7.44 41.47
CA GLU A 13 29.34 6.60 41.58
C GLU A 13 28.04 7.35 41.21
N ARG A 14 27.93 8.64 41.53
CA ARG A 14 26.77 9.45 41.13
C ARG A 14 26.77 9.74 39.64
N LEU A 15 27.92 9.95 39.03
CA LEU A 15 28.04 10.16 37.58
C LEU A 15 27.77 8.87 36.79
N TRP A 16 28.16 7.71 37.32
CA TRP A 16 27.84 6.41 36.73
C TRP A 16 26.35 6.13 36.86
N SER A 17 25.76 6.34 38.02
CA SER A 17 24.32 6.13 38.21
C SER A 17 23.43 7.12 37.44
N SER A 18 23.90 8.33 37.13
CA SER A 18 23.19 9.28 36.28
C SER A 18 23.30 8.88 34.82
N ARG A 19 24.47 8.41 34.36
CA ARG A 19 24.64 7.87 33.00
C ARG A 19 23.87 6.57 32.74
N GLU A 20 23.85 5.68 33.73
CA GLU A 20 23.00 4.47 33.64
C GLU A 20 21.51 4.80 33.60
N ARG A 21 21.08 5.82 34.35
CA ARG A 21 19.67 6.28 34.28
C ARG A 21 19.33 7.01 32.96
N GLU A 22 20.29 7.73 32.40
CA GLU A 22 20.17 8.36 31.08
C GLU A 22 20.14 7.28 29.98
N TRP A 23 21.07 6.29 30.10
CA TRP A 23 21.12 5.14 29.19
C TRP A 23 19.85 4.28 29.25
N THR A 24 19.33 4.01 30.46
CA THR A 24 18.06 3.29 30.62
C THR A 24 16.83 4.12 30.20
N ARG A 25 16.90 5.46 30.25
CA ARG A 25 15.84 6.32 29.74
C ARG A 25 15.86 6.42 28.20
N ASP A 26 17.05 6.46 27.59
CA ASP A 26 17.22 6.61 26.15
C ASP A 26 17.25 5.25 25.40
N TYR A 27 17.64 4.18 26.06
CA TYR A 27 17.84 2.84 25.46
C TYR A 27 17.25 1.68 26.25
N GLY A 28 16.74 1.90 27.44
CA GLY A 28 16.43 0.85 28.41
C GLY A 28 14.96 0.59 28.70
N GLY A 29 14.08 0.99 27.83
CA GLY A 29 12.65 0.65 27.90
C GLY A 29 12.23 -0.27 26.78
N VAL A 30 12.90 -1.40 26.59
CA VAL A 30 12.29 -2.50 25.84
C VAL A 30 11.33 -3.19 26.80
N ASP A 31 10.16 -2.57 27.02
CA ASP A 31 9.04 -3.27 27.62
C ASP A 31 8.81 -4.57 26.85
N ALA A 32 8.62 -5.68 27.54
CA ALA A 32 8.32 -6.97 26.92
C ALA A 32 7.08 -6.89 25.97
N GLY A 33 6.29 -5.82 26.06
CA GLY A 33 5.24 -5.44 25.11
C GLY A 33 5.75 -4.98 23.73
N ASP A 34 6.93 -4.40 23.64
CA ASP A 34 7.46 -3.82 22.38
C ASP A 34 7.98 -4.88 21.41
N GLY A 35 8.43 -6.05 21.92
CA GLY A 35 8.89 -7.17 21.08
C GLY A 35 7.81 -7.77 20.19
N PHE A 36 6.55 -7.60 20.53
CA PHE A 36 5.41 -8.10 19.75
C PHE A 36 4.80 -7.08 18.77
N ALA A 37 5.23 -5.83 18.81
CA ALA A 37 4.70 -4.79 17.91
C ALA A 37 4.84 -5.15 16.42
N PRO A 38 6.01 -5.62 15.92
CA PRO A 38 6.14 -6.07 14.53
C PRO A 38 5.20 -7.22 14.16
N LEU A 39 4.99 -8.17 15.07
CA LEU A 39 4.05 -9.28 14.85
C LEU A 39 2.60 -8.79 14.77
N ARG A 40 2.23 -7.79 15.58
CA ARG A 40 0.91 -7.14 15.49
C ARG A 40 0.74 -6.41 14.16
N VAL A 41 1.80 -5.75 13.63
CA VAL A 41 1.80 -5.16 12.28
C VAL A 41 1.51 -6.23 11.23
N VAL A 42 2.20 -7.37 11.29
CA VAL A 42 1.95 -8.51 10.40
C VAL A 42 0.50 -8.95 10.49
N GLY A 43 -0.03 -9.15 11.70
CA GLY A 43 -1.42 -9.56 11.93
C GLY A 43 -2.44 -8.58 11.34
N ILE A 44 -2.27 -7.27 11.57
CA ILE A 44 -3.13 -6.22 11.01
C ILE A 44 -3.09 -6.24 9.47
N CYS A 45 -1.90 -6.31 8.88
CA CYS A 45 -1.72 -6.32 7.43
C CYS A 45 -2.29 -7.60 6.79
N VAL A 46 -2.05 -8.77 7.38
CA VAL A 46 -2.58 -10.06 6.90
C VAL A 46 -4.09 -10.07 6.97
N LEU A 47 -4.68 -9.64 8.08
CA LEU A 47 -6.14 -9.56 8.23
C LEU A 47 -6.76 -8.65 7.18
N TRP A 48 -6.17 -7.46 6.98
CA TRP A 48 -6.62 -6.53 5.96
C TRP A 48 -6.47 -7.12 4.54
N ALA A 49 -5.30 -7.69 4.22
CA ALA A 49 -5.02 -8.26 2.91
C ALA A 49 -5.94 -9.45 2.59
N LEU A 50 -6.22 -10.32 3.56
CA LEU A 50 -7.15 -11.44 3.39
C LEU A 50 -8.58 -10.94 3.14
N ALA A 51 -9.10 -10.02 3.96
CA ALA A 51 -10.42 -9.45 3.79
C ALA A 51 -10.57 -8.77 2.41
N HIS A 52 -9.58 -7.94 2.04
CA HIS A 52 -9.54 -7.27 0.75
C HIS A 52 -9.48 -8.26 -0.42
N SER A 53 -8.62 -9.27 -0.36
CA SER A 53 -8.45 -10.27 -1.43
C SER A 53 -9.66 -11.16 -1.60
N VAL A 54 -10.28 -11.59 -0.49
CA VAL A 54 -11.52 -12.39 -0.52
C VAL A 54 -12.64 -11.60 -1.20
N LEU A 55 -12.85 -10.35 -0.80
CA LEU A 55 -13.87 -9.49 -1.40
C LEU A 55 -13.54 -9.09 -2.85
N ALA A 56 -12.27 -9.03 -3.24
CA ALA A 56 -11.86 -8.79 -4.62
C ALA A 56 -12.05 -10.02 -5.53
N SER A 57 -12.23 -11.22 -4.94
CA SER A 57 -12.27 -12.49 -5.66
C SER A 57 -13.48 -12.63 -6.58
N LYS A 58 -13.36 -13.52 -7.57
CA LYS A 58 -14.47 -13.89 -8.45
C LYS A 58 -15.60 -14.56 -7.66
N GLN A 59 -15.24 -15.43 -6.70
CA GLN A 59 -16.19 -16.15 -5.86
C GLN A 59 -17.11 -15.21 -5.07
N ALA A 60 -16.55 -14.16 -4.44
CA ALA A 60 -17.35 -13.17 -3.72
C ALA A 60 -18.28 -12.38 -4.65
N LYS A 61 -17.82 -12.04 -5.85
CA LYS A 61 -18.64 -11.38 -6.87
C LYS A 61 -19.77 -12.27 -7.39
N ASP A 62 -19.47 -13.56 -7.64
CA ASP A 62 -20.47 -14.53 -8.09
C ASP A 62 -21.50 -14.79 -6.98
N LEU A 63 -21.07 -14.84 -5.72
CA LEU A 63 -21.96 -14.95 -4.56
C LEU A 63 -22.89 -13.74 -4.48
N ALA A 64 -22.34 -12.52 -4.59
CA ALA A 64 -23.15 -11.30 -4.62
C ALA A 64 -24.17 -11.31 -5.78
N ARG A 65 -23.76 -11.81 -6.95
CA ARG A 65 -24.66 -11.97 -8.11
C ARG A 65 -25.80 -12.97 -7.85
N ARG A 66 -25.51 -14.06 -7.15
CA ARG A 66 -26.53 -15.07 -6.80
C ARG A 66 -27.56 -14.53 -5.81
N PHE A 67 -27.13 -13.78 -4.78
CA PHE A 67 -28.02 -13.29 -3.73
C PHE A 67 -28.75 -11.98 -4.08
N ALA A 68 -28.05 -11.01 -4.70
CA ALA A 68 -28.63 -9.70 -5.00
C ALA A 68 -29.05 -9.53 -6.48
N GLY A 69 -28.70 -10.48 -7.33
CA GLY A 69 -28.95 -10.41 -8.76
C GLY A 69 -27.86 -9.64 -9.55
N PRO A 70 -27.83 -9.83 -10.89
CA PRO A 70 -26.77 -9.26 -11.74
C PRO A 70 -26.75 -7.74 -11.71
N ARG A 71 -27.91 -7.08 -11.72
CA ARG A 71 -28.02 -5.63 -11.72
C ARG A 71 -27.40 -4.96 -10.49
N TYR A 72 -27.68 -5.47 -9.30
CA TYR A 72 -27.11 -4.94 -8.04
C TYR A 72 -25.62 -5.29 -7.91
N ARG A 73 -25.24 -6.50 -8.32
CA ARG A 73 -23.79 -6.86 -8.37
C ARG A 73 -23.02 -5.89 -9.27
N ASP A 74 -23.52 -5.57 -10.43
CA ASP A 74 -22.82 -4.71 -11.39
C ASP A 74 -22.84 -3.23 -10.96
N GLY A 75 -23.96 -2.76 -10.36
CA GLY A 75 -24.13 -1.37 -9.96
C GLY A 75 -23.54 -1.00 -8.60
N LEU A 76 -23.64 -1.90 -7.60
CA LEU A 76 -23.31 -1.57 -6.21
C LEU A 76 -22.00 -2.18 -5.72
N TYR A 77 -21.63 -3.38 -6.19
CA TYR A 77 -20.54 -4.16 -5.59
C TYR A 77 -19.20 -3.40 -5.58
N ARG A 78 -18.85 -2.74 -6.68
CA ARG A 78 -17.60 -1.99 -6.78
C ARG A 78 -17.53 -0.84 -5.78
N PHE A 79 -18.61 -0.10 -5.62
CA PHE A 79 -18.69 0.98 -4.65
C PHE A 79 -18.58 0.45 -3.22
N ALA A 80 -19.36 -0.58 -2.87
CA ALA A 80 -19.33 -1.20 -1.55
C ALA A 80 -17.94 -1.78 -1.21
N PHE A 81 -17.30 -2.44 -2.18
CA PHE A 81 -15.94 -2.95 -2.05
C PHE A 81 -14.92 -1.83 -1.76
N ASN A 82 -14.98 -0.72 -2.52
CA ASN A 82 -14.07 0.40 -2.32
C ASN A 82 -14.33 1.10 -0.97
N ALA A 83 -15.60 1.31 -0.60
CA ALA A 83 -15.97 1.90 0.69
C ALA A 83 -15.46 1.03 1.86
N GLN A 84 -15.70 -0.28 1.81
CA GLN A 84 -15.18 -1.22 2.81
C GLN A 84 -13.65 -1.20 2.86
N SER A 85 -12.98 -1.15 1.68
CA SER A 85 -11.50 -1.10 1.62
C SER A 85 -10.95 0.15 2.28
N VAL A 86 -11.58 1.32 2.08
CA VAL A 86 -11.19 2.57 2.73
C VAL A 86 -11.41 2.49 4.25
N VAL A 87 -12.59 2.03 4.68
CA VAL A 87 -12.91 1.91 6.12
C VAL A 87 -11.95 0.95 6.82
N SER A 88 -11.70 -0.21 6.23
CA SER A 88 -10.77 -1.19 6.81
C SER A 88 -9.32 -0.72 6.79
N LEU A 89 -8.90 0.05 5.77
CA LEU A 89 -7.57 0.66 5.73
C LEU A 89 -7.42 1.73 6.82
N LEU A 90 -8.43 2.58 7.02
CA LEU A 90 -8.43 3.56 8.11
C LEU A 90 -8.37 2.89 9.49
N TRP A 91 -9.14 1.81 9.67
CA TRP A 91 -9.07 1.00 10.89
C TRP A 91 -7.66 0.43 11.09
N ALA A 92 -7.05 -0.15 10.04
CA ALA A 92 -5.69 -0.68 10.11
C ALA A 92 -4.67 0.42 10.44
N ALA A 93 -4.78 1.60 9.82
CA ALA A 93 -3.92 2.75 10.10
C ALA A 93 -4.06 3.24 11.56
N LEU A 94 -5.29 3.30 12.09
CA LEU A 94 -5.54 3.66 13.49
C LEU A 94 -4.97 2.63 14.45
N ARG A 95 -5.06 1.33 14.14
CA ARG A 95 -4.44 0.28 14.96
C ARG A 95 -2.92 0.36 14.91
N PHE A 96 -2.37 0.54 13.72
CA PHE A 96 -0.93 0.71 13.51
C PHE A 96 -0.36 1.91 14.28
N SER A 97 -1.04 3.06 14.26
CA SER A 97 -0.58 4.28 14.93
C SER A 97 -0.52 4.20 16.46
N ARG A 98 -1.18 3.19 17.04
CA ARG A 98 -1.22 2.96 18.50
C ARG A 98 -0.19 1.92 18.97
N LEU A 99 0.57 1.33 18.04
CA LEU A 99 1.59 0.35 18.39
C LEU A 99 2.85 1.07 18.89
N PRO A 100 3.50 0.56 19.94
CA PRO A 100 4.85 1.02 20.32
C PRO A 100 5.79 0.84 19.12
N ASP A 101 6.68 1.82 18.92
CA ASP A 101 7.52 1.83 17.72
C ASP A 101 8.89 2.41 18.01
N ARG A 102 9.93 1.87 17.37
CA ARG A 102 11.31 2.32 17.51
C ARG A 102 11.78 3.00 16.23
N GLU A 103 12.31 4.21 16.33
CA GLU A 103 12.92 4.92 15.21
C GLU A 103 14.19 4.19 14.76
N LEU A 104 14.30 3.91 13.44
CA LEU A 104 15.49 3.33 12.83
C LEU A 104 16.37 4.40 12.20
N TYR A 105 15.75 5.36 11.50
CA TYR A 105 16.42 6.53 10.96
C TYR A 105 15.46 7.70 10.76
N ARG A 106 16.05 8.89 10.71
CA ARG A 106 15.38 10.12 10.33
C ARG A 106 16.26 10.92 9.38
N VAL A 107 15.72 11.26 8.22
CA VAL A 107 16.39 12.10 7.23
C VAL A 107 16.04 13.56 7.51
N GLY A 108 17.05 14.36 7.85
CA GLY A 108 16.91 15.81 8.07
C GLY A 108 16.99 16.63 6.77
N PRO A 109 16.72 17.95 6.84
CA PRO A 109 16.98 18.87 5.74
C PRO A 109 18.47 18.89 5.35
N PRO A 110 18.83 19.08 4.06
CA PRO A 110 17.92 19.31 2.93
C PRO A 110 17.35 18.00 2.34
N TRP A 111 17.92 16.83 2.69
CA TRP A 111 17.58 15.53 2.07
C TRP A 111 16.13 15.09 2.30
N SER A 112 15.53 15.48 3.42
CA SER A 112 14.10 15.20 3.68
C SER A 112 13.17 15.81 2.63
N TRP A 113 13.55 16.91 1.97
CA TRP A 113 12.80 17.49 0.87
C TRP A 113 12.81 16.60 -0.37
N LEU A 114 13.95 15.96 -0.67
CA LEU A 114 14.05 14.99 -1.76
C LEU A 114 13.15 13.78 -1.50
N PHE A 115 13.14 13.26 -0.26
CA PHE A 115 12.24 12.17 0.13
C PHE A 115 10.76 12.55 -0.04
N ARG A 116 10.37 13.75 0.40
CA ARG A 116 8.99 14.26 0.23
C ARG A 116 8.62 14.46 -1.23
N ALA A 117 9.54 14.99 -2.05
CA ALA A 117 9.34 15.12 -3.50
C ALA A 117 9.16 13.76 -4.16
N SER A 118 9.96 12.76 -3.76
CA SER A 118 9.81 11.38 -4.24
C SER A 118 8.48 10.74 -3.82
N GLN A 119 8.00 11.02 -2.60
CA GLN A 119 6.65 10.60 -2.17
C GLN A 119 5.55 11.27 -3.01
N ALA A 120 5.67 12.57 -3.28
CA ALA A 120 4.71 13.29 -4.13
C ALA A 120 4.72 12.74 -5.57
N ALA A 121 5.89 12.48 -6.13
CA ALA A 121 6.03 11.83 -7.45
C ALA A 121 5.41 10.43 -7.46
N SER A 122 5.64 9.63 -6.42
CA SER A 122 5.05 8.30 -6.26
C SER A 122 3.52 8.35 -6.22
N LEU A 123 2.96 9.32 -5.48
CA LEU A 123 1.52 9.57 -5.46
C LEU A 123 1.00 10.01 -6.84
N GLY A 124 1.74 10.86 -7.56
CA GLY A 124 1.43 11.25 -8.93
C GLY A 124 1.37 10.07 -9.89
N VAL A 125 2.31 9.12 -9.78
CA VAL A 125 2.32 7.87 -10.55
C VAL A 125 1.07 7.03 -10.24
N LEU A 126 0.72 6.87 -8.97
CA LEU A 126 -0.48 6.14 -8.53
C LEU A 126 -1.75 6.78 -9.11
N LEU A 127 -1.90 8.10 -8.93
CA LEU A 127 -3.08 8.85 -9.39
C LEU A 127 -3.19 8.86 -10.93
N SER A 128 -2.06 8.90 -11.65
CA SER A 128 -2.03 8.77 -13.11
C SER A 128 -2.62 7.44 -13.57
N GLY A 129 -2.34 6.32 -12.88
CA GLY A 129 -2.94 5.02 -13.17
C GLY A 129 -4.46 5.04 -12.97
N VAL A 130 -4.92 5.57 -11.84
CA VAL A 130 -6.36 5.69 -11.53
C VAL A 130 -7.08 6.58 -12.55
N TRP A 131 -6.43 7.68 -12.97
CA TRP A 131 -6.99 8.59 -13.97
C TRP A 131 -7.20 7.91 -15.34
N VAL A 132 -6.21 7.15 -15.82
CA VAL A 132 -6.29 6.40 -17.11
C VAL A 132 -7.38 5.34 -17.07
N MET A 133 -7.59 4.66 -15.93
CA MET A 133 -8.67 3.69 -15.75
C MET A 133 -10.06 4.35 -15.65
N GLY A 134 -10.14 5.66 -15.48
CA GLY A 134 -11.36 6.42 -15.28
C GLY A 134 -11.76 6.48 -13.80
N THR A 135 -11.46 7.58 -13.13
CA THR A 135 -11.57 7.75 -11.67
C THR A 135 -12.96 7.40 -11.11
N LEU A 136 -14.04 7.90 -11.73
CA LEU A 136 -15.41 7.63 -11.26
C LEU A 136 -15.81 6.16 -11.46
N ARG A 137 -15.34 5.54 -12.55
CA ARG A 137 -15.56 4.13 -12.82
C ARG A 137 -14.77 3.25 -11.89
N PHE A 138 -13.50 3.61 -11.63
CA PHE A 138 -12.65 2.94 -10.65
C PHE A 138 -13.24 3.01 -9.24
N ALA A 139 -13.75 4.17 -8.82
CA ALA A 139 -14.43 4.35 -7.54
C ALA A 139 -15.78 3.61 -7.44
N GLY A 140 -16.35 3.14 -8.55
CA GLY A 140 -17.67 2.51 -8.57
C GLY A 140 -18.84 3.49 -8.57
N LEU A 141 -18.57 4.80 -8.72
CA LEU A 141 -19.60 5.85 -8.68
C LEU A 141 -20.43 5.88 -9.97
N THR A 142 -19.81 5.60 -11.13
CA THR A 142 -20.56 5.55 -12.41
C THR A 142 -21.60 4.44 -12.41
N PRO A 143 -21.27 3.15 -12.14
CA PRO A 143 -22.26 2.09 -12.10
C PRO A 143 -23.31 2.27 -10.99
N LEU A 144 -22.93 2.82 -9.83
CA LEU A 144 -23.87 3.16 -8.76
C LEU A 144 -24.89 4.21 -9.21
N ARG A 145 -24.43 5.30 -9.86
CA ARG A 145 -25.32 6.33 -10.42
C ARG A 145 -26.29 5.75 -11.45
N ASP A 146 -25.80 4.87 -12.33
CA ASP A 146 -26.66 4.25 -13.35
C ASP A 146 -27.71 3.33 -12.70
N LEU A 147 -27.34 2.60 -11.63
CA LEU A 147 -28.27 1.81 -10.82
C LEU A 147 -29.36 2.68 -10.18
N LEU A 148 -28.97 3.78 -9.53
CA LEU A 148 -29.88 4.69 -8.83
C LEU A 148 -30.82 5.46 -9.77
N ARG A 149 -30.42 5.64 -11.03
CA ARG A 149 -31.22 6.31 -12.07
C ARG A 149 -32.03 5.34 -12.96
N ASP A 150 -32.09 4.09 -12.55
CA ASP A 150 -32.79 3.03 -13.29
C ASP A 150 -32.33 2.86 -14.74
N ARG A 151 -31.04 3.15 -15.00
CA ARG A 151 -30.43 2.99 -16.32
C ARG A 151 -29.89 1.58 -16.51
N ASN A 152 -29.52 1.26 -17.76
CA ASN A 152 -28.79 0.01 -18.05
C ASN A 152 -27.38 0.08 -17.42
N VAL A 153 -27.18 -0.72 -16.37
CA VAL A 153 -25.92 -0.76 -15.62
C VAL A 153 -24.89 -1.54 -16.42
N ARG A 154 -23.81 -0.88 -16.82
CA ARG A 154 -22.69 -1.55 -17.47
C ARG A 154 -21.79 -2.21 -16.40
N PRO A 155 -21.50 -3.51 -16.54
CA PRO A 155 -20.62 -4.19 -15.59
C PRO A 155 -19.24 -3.54 -15.53
N ALA A 156 -18.69 -3.44 -14.32
CA ALA A 156 -17.30 -3.03 -14.15
C ALA A 156 -16.38 -4.11 -14.74
N PRO A 157 -15.22 -3.73 -15.34
CA PRO A 157 -14.23 -4.70 -15.81
C PRO A 157 -13.84 -5.68 -14.72
N GLU A 158 -13.72 -6.96 -15.06
CA GLU A 158 -13.30 -8.00 -14.11
C GLU A 158 -11.84 -7.81 -13.64
N ALA A 159 -10.99 -7.30 -14.52
CA ALA A 159 -9.61 -6.94 -14.21
C ALA A 159 -9.44 -5.42 -14.15
N GLN A 160 -8.63 -4.94 -13.21
CA GLN A 160 -8.28 -3.52 -13.09
C GLN A 160 -6.98 -3.29 -13.88
N GLY A 161 -7.10 -2.63 -15.02
CA GLY A 161 -5.95 -2.32 -15.88
C GLY A 161 -6.28 -1.20 -16.86
N PRO A 162 -5.31 -0.81 -17.69
CA PRO A 162 -5.57 0.15 -18.75
C PRO A 162 -6.65 -0.38 -19.71
N PRO A 163 -7.54 0.49 -20.22
CA PRO A 163 -8.61 0.05 -21.11
C PRO A 163 -8.07 -0.46 -22.46
N ILE A 164 -8.88 -1.23 -23.18
CA ILE A 164 -8.65 -1.53 -24.60
C ILE A 164 -9.14 -0.35 -25.41
N GLY A 165 -8.31 0.13 -26.35
CA GLY A 165 -8.64 1.18 -27.32
C GLY A 165 -9.50 0.68 -28.48
N PRO A 166 -9.91 1.61 -29.38
CA PRO A 166 -10.68 1.27 -30.58
C PRO A 166 -9.91 0.40 -31.59
N ASP A 167 -8.59 0.39 -31.50
CA ASP A 167 -7.64 -0.39 -32.30
C ASP A 167 -7.41 -1.82 -31.78
N ASP A 168 -8.18 -2.24 -30.78
CA ASP A 168 -8.02 -3.51 -30.06
C ASP A 168 -6.64 -3.67 -29.38
N GLU A 169 -6.00 -2.54 -29.04
CA GLU A 169 -4.74 -2.48 -28.31
C GLU A 169 -4.95 -1.94 -26.90
N VAL A 170 -4.07 -2.34 -25.98
CA VAL A 170 -4.05 -1.79 -24.63
C VAL A 170 -3.60 -0.33 -24.64
N VAL A 171 -4.40 0.57 -24.10
CA VAL A 171 -4.12 2.01 -24.05
C VAL A 171 -2.88 2.30 -23.21
N ARG A 172 -1.82 2.78 -23.85
CA ARG A 172 -0.56 3.18 -23.20
C ARG A 172 -0.59 4.67 -22.88
N ALA A 173 -1.33 5.06 -21.85
CA ALA A 173 -1.45 6.46 -21.42
C ALA A 173 -0.90 6.66 -20.00
N GLY A 174 -0.50 7.90 -19.66
CA GLY A 174 0.00 8.23 -18.34
C GLY A 174 1.14 7.32 -17.91
N ALA A 175 1.11 6.90 -16.66
CA ALA A 175 2.14 6.02 -16.09
C ALA A 175 2.10 4.57 -16.61
N PHE A 176 1.03 4.15 -17.32
CA PHE A 176 0.98 2.85 -18.02
C PHE A 176 1.93 2.74 -19.22
N ARG A 177 2.60 3.85 -19.61
CA ARG A 177 3.70 3.83 -20.58
C ARG A 177 4.98 3.25 -20.00
N PHE A 178 5.18 3.35 -18.69
CA PHE A 178 6.44 3.06 -18.01
C PHE A 178 6.35 1.86 -17.07
N SER A 179 5.16 1.52 -16.60
CA SER A 179 4.90 0.40 -15.72
C SER A 179 3.53 -0.21 -16.04
N ARG A 180 3.43 -1.53 -16.00
CA ARG A 180 2.13 -2.20 -16.14
C ARG A 180 1.25 -2.05 -14.89
N HIS A 181 1.87 -1.78 -13.74
CA HIS A 181 1.21 -1.63 -12.44
C HIS A 181 1.56 -0.29 -11.76
N PRO A 182 1.23 0.86 -12.39
CA PRO A 182 1.63 2.17 -11.88
C PRO A 182 1.04 2.49 -10.50
N GLY A 183 -0.18 2.02 -10.21
CA GLY A 183 -0.78 2.15 -8.89
C GLY A 183 0.06 1.47 -7.80
N ASN A 184 0.51 0.25 -8.06
CA ASN A 184 1.34 -0.54 -7.17
C ASN A 184 2.77 0.03 -7.04
N LEU A 185 3.36 0.49 -8.15
CA LEU A 185 4.65 1.18 -8.14
C LEU A 185 4.59 2.46 -7.29
N GLY A 186 3.54 3.27 -7.48
CA GLY A 186 3.36 4.48 -6.69
C GLY A 186 3.13 4.22 -5.21
N ALA A 187 2.34 3.20 -4.86
CA ALA A 187 2.14 2.79 -3.48
C ALA A 187 3.46 2.35 -2.83
N LEU A 188 4.24 1.48 -3.51
CA LEU A 188 5.54 1.02 -3.02
C LEU A 188 6.52 2.20 -2.85
N GLY A 189 6.63 3.09 -3.84
CA GLY A 189 7.50 4.27 -3.79
C GLY A 189 7.12 5.22 -2.65
N PHE A 190 5.85 5.41 -2.38
CA PHE A 190 5.39 6.26 -1.27
C PHE A 190 5.92 5.76 0.09
N PHE A 191 5.88 4.45 0.35
CA PHE A 191 6.41 3.87 1.59
C PHE A 191 7.94 3.78 1.60
N LEU A 192 8.57 3.57 0.44
CA LEU A 192 10.03 3.49 0.31
C LEU A 192 10.70 4.83 0.68
N PHE A 193 10.13 5.95 0.26
CA PHE A 193 10.67 7.28 0.49
C PHE A 193 10.14 7.97 1.76
N LEU A 194 9.84 7.18 2.81
CA LEU A 194 9.50 7.76 4.11
C LEU A 194 10.73 8.44 4.74
N PRO A 195 10.69 9.77 5.04
CA PRO A 195 11.84 10.47 5.62
C PRO A 195 12.10 10.09 7.08
N ARG A 196 11.14 9.46 7.73
CA ARG A 196 11.30 8.86 9.05
C ARG A 196 10.89 7.39 8.96
N MET A 197 11.85 6.51 9.16
CA MET A 197 11.64 5.07 9.19
C MET A 197 11.66 4.57 10.61
N THR A 198 10.72 3.72 10.93
CA THR A 198 10.61 3.03 12.22
C THR A 198 10.57 1.52 11.99
N ALA A 199 10.75 0.73 13.05
CA ALA A 199 10.71 -0.74 12.96
C ALA A 199 9.38 -1.23 12.37
N ASN A 200 8.25 -0.70 12.87
CA ASN A 200 6.92 -1.07 12.36
C ASN A 200 6.72 -0.65 10.90
N ARG A 201 7.23 0.54 10.51
CA ARG A 201 7.16 1.01 9.11
C ARG A 201 8.03 0.19 8.17
N ALA A 202 9.19 -0.31 8.62
CA ALA A 202 10.03 -1.20 7.84
C ALA A 202 9.33 -2.55 7.58
N VAL A 203 8.67 -3.12 8.60
CA VAL A 203 7.84 -4.32 8.45
C VAL A 203 6.68 -4.06 7.50
N LEU A 204 5.99 -2.92 7.66
CA LEU A 204 4.90 -2.52 6.75
C LEU A 204 5.38 -2.39 5.31
N LEU A 205 6.55 -1.74 5.07
CA LEU A 205 7.14 -1.63 3.73
C LEU A 205 7.44 -3.00 3.11
N ALA A 206 8.01 -3.93 3.89
CA ALA A 206 8.26 -5.30 3.42
C ALA A 206 6.96 -6.02 3.03
N LEU A 207 5.92 -5.90 3.85
CA LEU A 207 4.60 -6.50 3.57
C LEU A 207 3.91 -5.84 2.37
N VAL A 208 4.01 -4.52 2.22
CA VAL A 208 3.50 -3.79 1.04
C VAL A 208 4.25 -4.25 -0.21
N ALA A 209 5.57 -4.38 -0.17
CA ALA A 209 6.36 -4.87 -1.30
C ALA A 209 5.95 -6.29 -1.72
N LEU A 210 5.80 -7.19 -0.75
CA LEU A 210 5.32 -8.56 -1.00
C LEU A 210 3.91 -8.56 -1.60
N TYR A 211 2.98 -7.80 -1.00
CA TYR A 211 1.60 -7.73 -1.45
C TYR A 211 1.47 -7.12 -2.85
N VAL A 212 2.24 -6.07 -3.15
CA VAL A 212 2.31 -5.43 -4.47
C VAL A 212 2.79 -6.41 -5.54
N VAL A 213 3.86 -7.18 -5.27
CA VAL A 213 4.38 -8.16 -6.24
C VAL A 213 3.37 -9.26 -6.48
N LEU A 214 2.88 -9.91 -5.42
CA LEU A 214 1.92 -11.02 -5.54
C LEU A 214 0.59 -10.56 -6.16
N GLY A 215 0.09 -9.39 -5.75
CA GLY A 215 -1.12 -8.79 -6.29
C GLY A 215 -1.00 -8.46 -7.78
N SER A 216 0.14 -7.87 -8.19
CA SER A 216 0.41 -7.59 -9.60
C SER A 216 0.50 -8.86 -10.45
N MET A 217 1.13 -9.93 -9.94
CA MET A 217 1.17 -11.22 -10.64
C MET A 217 -0.22 -11.82 -10.83
N HIS A 218 -1.06 -11.76 -9.79
CA HIS A 218 -2.45 -12.21 -9.87
C HIS A 218 -3.28 -11.35 -10.84
N GLU A 219 -3.07 -10.05 -10.84
CA GLU A 219 -3.74 -9.13 -11.77
C GLU A 219 -3.34 -9.41 -13.22
N GLU A 220 -2.05 -9.69 -13.50
CA GLU A 220 -1.60 -10.08 -14.84
C GLU A 220 -2.28 -11.35 -15.34
N TYR A 221 -2.46 -12.34 -14.48
CA TYR A 221 -3.22 -13.55 -14.84
C TYR A 221 -4.64 -13.21 -15.31
N ARG A 222 -5.32 -12.30 -14.59
CA ARG A 222 -6.68 -11.85 -14.93
C ARG A 222 -6.72 -11.00 -16.20
N LEU A 223 -5.73 -10.12 -16.39
CA LEU A 223 -5.63 -9.27 -17.58
C LEU A 223 -5.33 -10.09 -18.83
N ARG A 224 -4.49 -11.13 -18.73
CA ARG A 224 -4.28 -12.09 -19.83
C ARG A 224 -5.57 -12.80 -20.22
N ALA A 225 -6.32 -13.26 -19.22
CA ALA A 225 -7.60 -13.93 -19.48
C ALA A 225 -8.64 -13.00 -20.11
N ALA A 226 -8.61 -11.69 -19.76
CA ALA A 226 -9.57 -10.71 -20.25
C ALA A 226 -9.22 -10.11 -21.62
N TYR A 227 -7.91 -9.89 -21.90
CA TYR A 227 -7.44 -9.11 -23.05
C TYR A 227 -6.66 -9.95 -24.07
N GLY A 228 -6.32 -11.20 -23.74
CA GLY A 228 -5.66 -12.13 -24.66
C GLY A 228 -4.38 -11.59 -25.30
N ALA A 229 -4.32 -11.66 -26.65
CA ALA A 229 -3.16 -11.25 -27.43
C ALA A 229 -2.79 -9.76 -27.30
N ALA A 230 -3.78 -8.87 -27.09
CA ALA A 230 -3.52 -7.44 -26.85
C ALA A 230 -2.69 -7.22 -25.57
N TYR A 231 -3.01 -7.97 -24.51
CA TYR A 231 -2.21 -7.89 -23.29
C TYR A 231 -0.80 -8.47 -23.45
N GLU A 232 -0.63 -9.52 -24.21
CA GLU A 232 0.69 -10.11 -24.48
C GLU A 232 1.58 -9.14 -25.27
N ARG A 233 1.03 -8.39 -26.25
CA ARG A 233 1.76 -7.31 -26.95
C ARG A 233 2.16 -6.19 -25.98
N TYR A 234 1.25 -5.77 -25.12
CA TYR A 234 1.50 -4.76 -24.09
C TYR A 234 2.62 -5.19 -23.12
N ARG A 235 2.61 -6.45 -22.63
CA ARG A 235 3.61 -7.00 -21.72
C ARG A 235 5.04 -7.00 -22.32
N ARG A 236 5.16 -7.25 -23.60
CA ARG A 236 6.47 -7.19 -24.27
C ARG A 236 7.02 -5.78 -24.31
N ALA A 237 6.17 -4.79 -24.45
CA ALA A 237 6.57 -3.39 -24.64
C ALA A 237 6.74 -2.61 -23.32
N VAL A 238 6.06 -3.01 -22.23
CA VAL A 238 6.05 -2.26 -20.97
C VAL A 238 6.55 -3.13 -19.82
N PRO A 239 7.50 -2.64 -18.99
CA PRO A 239 8.02 -3.38 -17.83
C PRO A 239 6.94 -3.72 -16.80
N PHE A 240 7.19 -4.78 -16.02
CA PHE A 240 6.26 -5.28 -14.99
C PHE A 240 5.92 -4.22 -13.93
N LEU A 241 6.90 -3.72 -13.20
CA LEU A 241 6.70 -2.77 -12.10
C LEU A 241 7.65 -1.58 -12.24
N VAL A 242 8.95 -1.82 -12.16
CA VAL A 242 9.95 -0.76 -12.19
C VAL A 242 10.22 -0.35 -13.64
N PRO A 243 10.20 0.96 -13.96
CA PRO A 243 10.56 1.45 -15.28
C PRO A 243 11.95 0.96 -15.70
N GLY A 244 12.06 0.45 -16.92
CA GLY A 244 13.28 -0.09 -17.48
C GLY A 244 13.27 0.05 -19.00
N ARG A 245 14.36 -0.34 -19.65
CA ARG A 245 14.39 -0.38 -21.12
C ARG A 245 13.35 -1.39 -21.61
N PRO A 246 12.55 -1.05 -22.64
CA PRO A 246 11.70 -2.02 -23.32
C PRO A 246 12.58 -3.21 -23.75
N ARG A 247 12.13 -4.40 -23.47
CA ARG A 247 12.72 -5.59 -24.07
C ARG A 247 12.24 -5.61 -25.51
N GLY A 248 13.15 -5.31 -26.44
CA GLY A 248 12.91 -5.43 -27.86
C GLY A 248 12.50 -6.83 -28.28
#